data_88a9ba4f7af691f7a78322a33c65adbb
#
_entry.id   88a9ba4f7af691f7a78322a33c65adbb
#
_cell.length_a   1.000
_cell.length_b   1.000
_cell.length_c   1.000
_cell.angle_alpha   90.00
_cell.angle_beta   90.00
_cell.angle_gamma   90.00
#
_symmetry.space_group_name_H-M   'P 1'
#
loop_
_entity.id
_entity.type
_entity.pdbx_description
1 polymer ?
#
loop_
_entity_poly.entity_id
_entity_poly.type
_entity_poly.pdbx_seq_one_letter_code
_entity_poly.pdbx_strand_id
1 'polypeptide(L)'
;MIKKYSFILFSTLIWVFALFNGTGLGVAYNTNGILKVLLISIAFYMFVWQIRSNPKINRGMFLHVFMFVGVFMGISWITGVYFLAWDYIYVFLIIYIASRLKIKKTYINMVSYIYGALGFSILFIYVYGSALNNWNQNSIAMIGLFSYAFFAISFFDTEFKIRSKIRMLFFVLVSIAYINFAEQTNSRASTTMILLFVLIVFLRLKIFTDKNISKRLAWVLNIPLIMAVLVVIVSQMPIYDVLNAWSLCNFEKLIFNGRDHIWLDGLKGLKKSFLIGSGQLQSGYWHNCAISCLTTYGIIGYIVWVKFLHKILVSAKGFLKDSYVLGGVVAFCLILIQQTFELGLFAANPNMIPYLILGVLLGRIRYLKYEEKVYE
;
A
#
# COMPACT_ATOMS: atom_id res chain seq x y z
N MET A 1 -1.54 29.40 -1.36
CA MET A 1 -0.17 28.97 -1.73
C MET A 1 0.44 28.01 -0.71
N ILE A 2 0.47 28.32 0.56
CA ILE A 2 1.05 27.49 1.66
C ILE A 2 0.52 26.04 1.67
N LYS A 3 -0.80 25.81 1.49
CA LYS A 3 -1.41 24.47 1.52
C LYS A 3 -0.94 23.52 0.41
N LYS A 4 -0.55 24.05 -0.76
CA LYS A 4 -0.04 23.26 -1.88
C LYS A 4 1.35 22.72 -1.59
N TYR A 5 2.25 23.58 -1.18
CA TYR A 5 3.64 23.19 -0.90
C TYR A 5 3.73 22.28 0.32
N SER A 6 2.91 22.49 1.34
CA SER A 6 2.84 21.61 2.51
C SER A 6 2.45 20.19 2.14
N PHE A 7 1.48 20.00 1.22
CA PHE A 7 1.08 18.65 0.78
C PHE A 7 2.18 17.96 -0.02
N ILE A 8 2.82 18.68 -0.94
CA ILE A 8 3.92 18.13 -1.74
C ILE A 8 5.09 17.74 -0.84
N LEU A 9 5.50 18.65 0.05
CA LEU A 9 6.59 18.39 1.00
C LEU A 9 6.26 17.19 1.89
N PHE A 10 5.07 17.16 2.47
CA PHE A 10 4.62 16.04 3.31
C PHE A 10 4.66 14.70 2.56
N SER A 11 4.16 14.67 1.31
CA SER A 11 4.17 13.46 0.49
C SER A 11 5.60 13.02 0.15
N THR A 12 6.50 13.96 -0.17
CA THR A 12 7.92 13.65 -0.46
C THR A 12 8.64 13.12 0.78
N LEU A 13 8.37 13.69 1.96
CA LEU A 13 8.93 13.19 3.23
C LEU A 13 8.44 11.78 3.55
N ILE A 14 7.17 11.46 3.26
CA ILE A 14 6.66 10.09 3.40
C ILE A 14 7.42 9.13 2.49
N TRP A 15 7.72 9.53 1.26
CA TRP A 15 8.50 8.71 0.35
C TRP A 15 9.93 8.46 0.86
N VAL A 16 10.60 9.52 1.29
CA VAL A 16 11.95 9.41 1.90
C VAL A 16 11.93 8.49 3.12
N PHE A 17 10.93 8.66 4.00
CA PHE A 17 10.77 7.79 5.15
C PHE A 17 10.52 6.32 4.75
N ALA A 18 9.67 6.08 3.75
CA ALA A 18 9.40 4.75 3.25
C ALA A 18 10.65 4.09 2.66
N LEU A 19 11.50 4.87 1.96
CA LEU A 19 12.78 4.41 1.45
C LEU A 19 13.70 3.96 2.59
N PHE A 20 13.96 4.82 3.55
CA PHE A 20 14.87 4.52 4.65
C PHE A 20 14.36 3.35 5.52
N ASN A 21 13.07 3.29 5.77
CA ASN A 21 12.48 2.25 6.62
C ASN A 21 12.32 0.91 5.89
N GLY A 22 11.99 0.95 4.59
CA GLY A 22 11.71 -0.26 3.80
C GLY A 22 12.95 -0.95 3.24
N THR A 23 14.10 -0.28 3.15
CA THR A 23 15.29 -0.82 2.50
C THR A 23 16.44 -1.18 3.44
N GLY A 24 16.29 -0.93 4.72
CA GLY A 24 17.37 -1.12 5.69
C GLY A 24 18.39 0.04 5.74
N LEU A 25 18.27 1.05 4.87
CA LEU A 25 19.12 2.25 4.93
C LEU A 25 19.11 2.90 6.30
N GLY A 26 17.92 3.02 6.89
CA GLY A 26 17.79 3.63 8.20
C GLY A 26 18.53 2.87 9.29
N VAL A 27 18.68 1.55 9.15
CA VAL A 27 19.50 0.72 10.04
C VAL A 27 20.98 0.96 9.74
N ALA A 28 21.37 0.92 8.46
CA ALA A 28 22.75 1.11 8.03
C ALA A 28 23.35 2.47 8.48
N TYR A 29 22.54 3.52 8.42
CA TYR A 29 22.95 4.87 8.82
C TYR A 29 22.46 5.30 10.22
N ASN A 30 21.86 4.39 10.98
CA ASN A 30 21.29 4.65 12.31
C ASN A 30 20.32 5.85 12.35
N THR A 31 19.58 6.07 11.25
CA THR A 31 18.70 7.24 11.06
C THR A 31 17.22 6.95 11.27
N ASN A 32 16.84 5.68 11.45
CA ASN A 32 15.42 5.28 11.59
C ASN A 32 14.70 6.01 12.72
N GLY A 33 15.35 6.15 13.88
CA GLY A 33 14.78 6.87 15.04
C GLY A 33 14.56 8.35 14.73
N ILE A 34 15.57 9.02 14.16
CA ILE A 34 15.52 10.45 13.82
C ILE A 34 14.41 10.72 12.78
N LEU A 35 14.36 9.92 11.72
CA LEU A 35 13.34 10.07 10.67
C LEU A 35 11.94 9.81 11.21
N LYS A 36 11.75 8.82 12.08
CA LYS A 36 10.46 8.57 12.76
C LYS A 36 10.05 9.80 13.58
N VAL A 37 10.91 10.31 14.43
CA VAL A 37 10.63 11.50 15.26
C VAL A 37 10.29 12.71 14.37
N LEU A 38 11.03 12.93 13.31
CA LEU A 38 10.80 14.04 12.38
C LEU A 38 9.45 13.90 11.68
N LEU A 39 9.12 12.72 11.17
CA LEU A 39 7.82 12.45 10.54
C LEU A 39 6.66 12.64 11.52
N ILE A 40 6.81 12.16 12.76
CA ILE A 40 5.81 12.33 13.81
C ILE A 40 5.60 13.81 14.12
N SER A 41 6.70 14.55 14.32
CA SER A 41 6.64 15.96 14.66
C SER A 41 5.94 16.77 13.57
N ILE A 42 6.26 16.51 12.30
CA ILE A 42 5.60 17.16 11.15
C ILE A 42 4.13 16.73 11.07
N ALA A 43 3.84 15.44 11.21
CA ALA A 43 2.47 14.93 11.18
C ALA A 43 1.64 15.52 12.35
N PHE A 44 2.19 15.58 13.54
CA PHE A 44 1.54 16.17 14.69
C PHE A 44 1.30 17.69 14.52
N TYR A 45 2.30 18.42 14.04
CA TYR A 45 2.16 19.82 13.71
C TYR A 45 1.03 20.05 12.69
N MET A 46 1.01 19.29 11.60
CA MET A 46 -0.06 19.38 10.58
C MET A 46 -1.42 19.00 11.17
N PHE A 47 -1.48 18.01 12.04
CA PHE A 47 -2.70 17.59 12.72
C PHE A 47 -3.26 18.73 13.62
N VAL A 48 -2.43 19.31 14.49
CA VAL A 48 -2.81 20.41 15.36
C VAL A 48 -3.26 21.63 14.54
N TRP A 49 -2.52 21.97 13.51
CA TRP A 49 -2.86 23.06 12.61
C TRP A 49 -4.19 22.83 11.89
N GLN A 50 -4.47 21.60 11.44
CA GLN A 50 -5.75 21.25 10.81
C GLN A 50 -6.93 21.30 11.78
N ILE A 51 -6.76 20.89 13.02
CA ILE A 51 -7.80 20.99 14.05
C ILE A 51 -8.11 22.45 14.35
N ARG A 52 -7.09 23.30 14.52
CA ARG A 52 -7.28 24.73 14.74
C ARG A 52 -7.98 25.41 13.57
N SER A 53 -7.63 25.07 12.34
CA SER A 53 -8.21 25.68 11.14
C SER A 53 -9.60 25.16 10.78
N ASN A 54 -10.00 23.97 11.26
CA ASN A 54 -11.31 23.39 10.97
C ASN A 54 -11.69 22.34 12.06
N PRO A 55 -12.31 22.77 13.17
CA PRO A 55 -12.59 21.91 14.33
C PRO A 55 -13.66 20.85 14.07
N LYS A 56 -14.40 20.91 12.94
CA LYS A 56 -15.39 19.89 12.59
C LYS A 56 -14.70 18.55 12.29
N ILE A 57 -14.58 17.72 13.29
CA ILE A 57 -14.08 16.33 13.16
C ILE A 57 -15.20 15.48 12.58
N ASN A 58 -14.90 14.69 11.55
CA ASN A 58 -15.84 13.68 11.10
C ASN A 58 -15.90 12.56 12.15
N ARG A 59 -16.91 12.62 13.04
CA ARG A 59 -17.08 11.69 14.18
C ARG A 59 -17.06 10.23 13.73
N GLY A 60 -17.68 9.93 12.58
CA GLY A 60 -17.72 8.55 12.07
C GLY A 60 -16.33 8.00 11.69
N MET A 61 -15.53 8.80 11.00
CA MET A 61 -14.16 8.40 10.64
C MET A 61 -13.27 8.31 11.89
N PHE A 62 -13.39 9.26 12.81
CA PHE A 62 -12.65 9.25 14.05
C PHE A 62 -12.95 8.00 14.88
N LEU A 63 -14.22 7.60 14.99
CA LEU A 63 -14.62 6.39 15.71
C LEU A 63 -14.00 5.14 15.10
N HIS A 64 -14.04 4.99 13.76
CA HIS A 64 -13.45 3.82 13.09
C HIS A 64 -11.95 3.71 13.31
N VAL A 65 -11.28 4.84 13.33
CA VAL A 65 -9.86 4.92 13.60
C VAL A 65 -9.56 4.60 15.05
N PHE A 66 -10.32 5.20 15.96
CA PHE A 66 -10.17 4.92 17.38
C PHE A 66 -10.39 3.42 17.66
N MET A 67 -11.38 2.81 17.03
CA MET A 67 -11.61 1.36 17.11
C MET A 67 -10.43 0.56 16.55
N PHE A 68 -9.90 0.97 15.38
CA PHE A 68 -8.74 0.30 14.78
C PHE A 68 -7.51 0.40 15.68
N VAL A 69 -7.11 1.62 16.06
CA VAL A 69 -5.95 1.86 16.92
C VAL A 69 -6.17 1.23 18.31
N GLY A 70 -7.35 1.40 18.88
CA GLY A 70 -7.68 0.87 20.21
C GLY A 70 -7.60 -0.65 20.28
N VAL A 71 -8.14 -1.36 19.28
CA VAL A 71 -8.04 -2.82 19.20
C VAL A 71 -6.59 -3.28 19.09
N PHE A 72 -5.80 -2.65 18.22
CA PHE A 72 -4.39 -3.01 18.03
C PHE A 72 -3.56 -2.71 19.30
N MET A 73 -3.78 -1.55 19.92
CA MET A 73 -3.10 -1.22 21.18
C MET A 73 -3.54 -2.15 22.32
N GLY A 74 -4.84 -2.45 22.42
CA GLY A 74 -5.36 -3.37 23.44
C GLY A 74 -4.77 -4.78 23.30
N ILE A 75 -4.73 -5.32 22.11
CA ILE A 75 -4.11 -6.63 21.83
C ILE A 75 -2.60 -6.58 22.13
N SER A 76 -1.91 -5.54 21.67
CA SER A 76 -0.47 -5.36 21.95
C SER A 76 -0.18 -5.26 23.44
N TRP A 77 -1.07 -4.63 24.22
CA TRP A 77 -0.98 -4.59 25.67
C TRP A 77 -1.14 -5.97 26.28
N ILE A 78 -2.18 -6.71 25.90
CA ILE A 78 -2.47 -8.06 26.43
C ILE A 78 -1.32 -9.03 26.11
N THR A 79 -0.72 -8.91 24.93
CA THR A 79 0.35 -9.80 24.45
C THR A 79 1.75 -9.34 24.85
N GLY A 80 1.89 -8.18 25.51
CA GLY A 80 3.17 -7.65 25.96
C GLY A 80 4.09 -7.09 24.87
N VAL A 81 3.57 -6.86 23.65
CA VAL A 81 4.36 -6.39 22.49
C VAL A 81 3.97 -4.95 22.13
N TYR A 82 4.40 -4.01 22.97
CA TYR A 82 3.95 -2.61 22.88
C TYR A 82 4.39 -1.84 21.64
N PHE A 83 5.53 -2.19 21.04
CA PHE A 83 6.13 -1.38 19.98
C PHE A 83 5.37 -1.41 18.65
N LEU A 84 4.70 -2.51 18.33
CA LEU A 84 4.01 -2.67 17.03
C LEU A 84 2.80 -1.77 16.87
N ALA A 85 2.08 -1.50 17.96
CA ALA A 85 0.89 -0.66 17.91
C ALA A 85 1.21 0.79 17.51
N TRP A 86 2.39 1.30 17.89
CA TRP A 86 2.81 2.67 17.55
C TRP A 86 2.95 2.91 16.05
N ASP A 87 3.38 1.92 15.29
CA ASP A 87 3.53 2.05 13.84
C ASP A 87 2.18 2.28 13.15
N TYR A 88 1.08 1.75 13.71
CA TYR A 88 -0.27 1.98 13.17
C TYR A 88 -0.85 3.33 13.53
N ILE A 89 -0.37 3.99 14.59
CA ILE A 89 -0.72 5.39 14.88
C ILE A 89 -0.21 6.29 13.75
N TYR A 90 0.99 6.05 13.21
CA TYR A 90 1.50 6.82 12.07
C TYR A 90 0.70 6.59 10.81
N VAL A 91 0.38 5.34 10.51
CA VAL A 91 -0.51 4.99 9.40
C VAL A 91 -1.79 5.82 9.45
N PHE A 92 -2.39 5.85 10.65
CA PHE A 92 -3.59 6.63 10.87
C PHE A 92 -3.38 8.12 10.68
N LEU A 93 -2.35 8.69 11.26
CA LEU A 93 -2.06 10.13 11.13
C LEU A 93 -1.87 10.52 9.67
N ILE A 94 -1.19 9.71 8.87
CA ILE A 94 -1.00 9.96 7.44
C ILE A 94 -2.34 9.98 6.69
N ILE A 95 -3.17 8.95 6.89
CA ILE A 95 -4.49 8.89 6.27
C ILE A 95 -5.34 10.10 6.72
N TYR A 96 -5.36 10.39 8.01
CA TYR A 96 -6.16 11.49 8.56
C TYR A 96 -5.73 12.84 8.00
N ILE A 97 -4.42 13.16 8.05
CA ILE A 97 -3.88 14.43 7.56
C ILE A 97 -4.22 14.63 6.09
N ALA A 98 -3.91 13.64 5.25
CA ALA A 98 -4.18 13.72 3.82
C ALA A 98 -5.69 13.81 3.53
N SER A 99 -6.53 13.07 4.26
CA SER A 99 -7.99 13.11 4.10
C SER A 99 -8.62 14.46 4.44
N ARG A 100 -7.98 15.26 5.31
CA ARG A 100 -8.45 16.58 5.69
C ARG A 100 -8.11 17.65 4.65
N LEU A 101 -7.20 17.39 3.76
CA LEU A 101 -6.85 18.30 2.68
C LEU A 101 -7.90 18.21 1.57
N LYS A 102 -8.25 19.36 0.99
CA LYS A 102 -9.06 19.43 -0.23
C LYS A 102 -8.11 19.29 -1.42
N ILE A 103 -7.93 18.03 -1.91
CA ILE A 103 -6.88 17.72 -2.88
C ILE A 103 -7.39 17.91 -4.30
N LYS A 104 -6.85 18.93 -4.99
CA LYS A 104 -7.12 19.19 -6.41
C LYS A 104 -6.36 18.23 -7.30
N LYS A 105 -6.86 17.97 -8.52
CA LYS A 105 -6.21 17.16 -9.56
C LYS A 105 -4.75 17.54 -9.79
N THR A 106 -4.47 18.84 -9.87
CA THR A 106 -3.11 19.36 -10.08
C THR A 106 -2.12 18.93 -9.00
N TYR A 107 -2.57 18.82 -7.75
CA TYR A 107 -1.69 18.39 -6.64
C TYR A 107 -1.42 16.89 -6.71
N ILE A 108 -2.42 16.09 -7.06
CA ILE A 108 -2.24 14.65 -7.27
C ILE A 108 -1.26 14.43 -8.42
N ASN A 109 -1.43 15.11 -9.55
CA ASN A 109 -0.51 15.00 -10.69
C ASN A 109 0.93 15.34 -10.29
N MET A 110 1.15 16.46 -9.59
CA MET A 110 2.50 16.84 -9.15
C MET A 110 3.16 15.77 -8.29
N VAL A 111 2.44 15.28 -7.27
CA VAL A 111 2.96 14.22 -6.40
C VAL A 111 3.15 12.92 -7.16
N SER A 112 2.24 12.57 -8.07
CA SER A 112 2.37 11.37 -8.93
C SER A 112 3.64 11.41 -9.77
N TYR A 113 3.95 12.54 -10.41
CA TYR A 113 5.20 12.65 -11.19
C TYR A 113 6.45 12.62 -10.32
N ILE A 114 6.41 13.23 -9.13
CA ILE A 114 7.51 13.14 -8.14
C ILE A 114 7.74 11.68 -7.75
N TYR A 115 6.67 10.95 -7.41
CA TYR A 115 6.78 9.53 -7.05
C TYR A 115 7.27 8.67 -8.20
N GLY A 116 6.79 8.93 -9.43
CA GLY A 116 7.28 8.28 -10.63
C GLY A 116 8.79 8.48 -10.83
N ALA A 117 9.26 9.71 -10.70
CA ALA A 117 10.69 10.04 -10.83
C ALA A 117 11.53 9.40 -9.71
N LEU A 118 11.09 9.51 -8.45
CA LEU A 118 11.82 8.98 -7.30
C LEU A 118 11.86 7.43 -7.33
N GLY A 119 10.74 6.77 -7.65
CA GLY A 119 10.71 5.32 -7.78
C GLY A 119 11.54 4.80 -8.96
N PHE A 120 11.56 5.53 -10.08
CA PHE A 120 12.45 5.24 -11.18
C PHE A 120 13.92 5.38 -10.78
N SER A 121 14.27 6.48 -10.11
CA SER A 121 15.65 6.74 -9.68
C SER A 121 16.18 5.66 -8.75
N ILE A 122 15.38 5.18 -7.78
CA ILE A 122 15.85 4.14 -6.86
C ILE A 122 16.07 2.80 -7.57
N LEU A 123 15.20 2.43 -8.52
CA LEU A 123 15.37 1.22 -9.32
C LEU A 123 16.60 1.35 -10.24
N PHE A 124 16.78 2.51 -10.88
CA PHE A 124 17.93 2.79 -11.72
C PHE A 124 19.26 2.70 -10.93
N ILE A 125 19.31 3.32 -9.74
CA ILE A 125 20.48 3.26 -8.86
C ILE A 125 20.76 1.83 -8.40
N TYR A 126 19.70 1.04 -8.13
CA TYR A 126 19.85 -0.36 -7.76
C TYR A 126 20.47 -1.20 -8.88
N VAL A 127 20.00 -1.00 -10.11
CA VAL A 127 20.41 -1.81 -11.27
C VAL A 127 21.82 -1.44 -11.75
N TYR A 128 22.13 -0.14 -11.82
CA TYR A 128 23.37 0.35 -12.42
C TYR A 128 24.38 0.90 -11.42
N GLY A 129 23.98 1.10 -10.16
CA GLY A 129 24.86 1.63 -9.11
C GLY A 129 25.29 0.55 -8.13
N SER A 130 26.55 0.59 -7.73
CA SER A 130 27.08 -0.31 -6.69
C SER A 130 26.57 0.00 -5.27
N ALA A 131 26.03 1.20 -5.06
CA ALA A 131 25.66 1.71 -3.74
C ALA A 131 24.54 0.91 -3.03
N LEU A 132 23.73 0.18 -3.78
CA LEU A 132 22.56 -0.53 -3.27
C LEU A 132 22.65 -2.06 -3.39
N ASN A 133 23.78 -2.60 -3.82
CA ASN A 133 23.95 -4.04 -4.07
C ASN A 133 23.72 -4.92 -2.83
N ASN A 134 23.89 -4.38 -1.64
CA ASN A 134 23.68 -5.08 -0.37
C ASN A 134 22.25 -4.96 0.16
N TRP A 135 21.35 -4.31 -0.58
CA TRP A 135 19.99 -4.10 -0.14
C TRP A 135 19.08 -5.25 -0.56
N ASN A 136 18.04 -5.46 0.23
CA ASN A 136 17.04 -6.46 -0.11
C ASN A 136 16.29 -6.05 -1.40
N GLN A 137 16.54 -6.82 -2.46
CA GLN A 137 15.97 -6.58 -3.80
C GLN A 137 14.43 -6.52 -3.79
N ASN A 138 13.76 -7.33 -2.96
CA ASN A 138 12.30 -7.31 -2.86
C ASN A 138 11.79 -6.01 -2.24
N SER A 139 12.51 -5.45 -1.25
CA SER A 139 12.16 -4.17 -0.65
C SER A 139 12.30 -3.01 -1.64
N ILE A 140 13.35 -3.02 -2.46
CA ILE A 140 13.56 -2.03 -3.53
C ILE A 140 12.45 -2.13 -4.58
N ALA A 141 12.16 -3.34 -5.06
CA ALA A 141 11.09 -3.58 -6.03
C ALA A 141 9.72 -3.14 -5.48
N MET A 142 9.47 -3.38 -4.21
CA MET A 142 8.24 -2.98 -3.53
C MET A 142 8.09 -1.45 -3.47
N ILE A 143 9.14 -0.70 -3.11
CA ILE A 143 9.13 0.77 -3.10
C ILE A 143 8.96 1.30 -4.53
N GLY A 144 9.62 0.69 -5.50
CA GLY A 144 9.44 0.99 -6.92
C GLY A 144 7.98 0.81 -7.34
N LEU A 145 7.37 -0.33 -7.03
CA LEU A 145 5.97 -0.61 -7.33
C LEU A 145 5.01 0.39 -6.65
N PHE A 146 5.21 0.71 -5.37
CA PHE A 146 4.33 1.65 -4.66
C PHE A 146 4.44 3.06 -5.24
N SER A 147 5.66 3.47 -5.61
CA SER A 147 5.89 4.74 -6.30
C SER A 147 5.24 4.76 -7.68
N TYR A 148 5.37 3.66 -8.43
CA TYR A 148 4.70 3.49 -9.72
C TYR A 148 3.17 3.48 -9.59
N ALA A 149 2.62 2.82 -8.58
CA ALA A 149 1.19 2.79 -8.32
C ALA A 149 0.64 4.22 -8.08
N PHE A 150 1.37 5.03 -7.31
CA PHE A 150 1.02 6.42 -7.10
C PHE A 150 1.12 7.24 -8.41
N PHE A 151 2.18 7.03 -9.19
CA PHE A 151 2.37 7.65 -10.51
C PHE A 151 1.21 7.32 -11.44
N ALA A 152 0.81 6.05 -11.52
CA ALA A 152 -0.23 5.56 -12.41
C ALA A 152 -1.62 6.21 -12.15
N ILE A 153 -1.92 6.65 -10.92
CA ILE A 153 -3.19 7.31 -10.57
C ILE A 153 -3.48 8.48 -11.53
N SER A 154 -2.47 9.24 -11.91
CA SER A 154 -2.64 10.40 -12.77
C SER A 154 -3.07 10.05 -14.19
N PHE A 155 -2.88 8.81 -14.64
CA PHE A 155 -3.15 8.38 -16.03
C PHE A 155 -4.54 7.75 -16.22
N PHE A 156 -5.30 7.57 -15.18
CA PHE A 156 -6.71 7.18 -15.30
C PHE A 156 -7.58 8.28 -15.94
N ASP A 157 -7.12 9.54 -15.98
CA ASP A 157 -7.84 10.72 -16.51
C ASP A 157 -7.58 10.95 -18.01
N THR A 158 -7.53 9.91 -18.80
CA THR A 158 -7.23 10.07 -20.24
C THR A 158 -8.51 10.16 -21.07
N GLU A 159 -8.94 11.40 -21.42
CA GLU A 159 -9.81 11.63 -22.56
C GLU A 159 -9.00 11.53 -23.86
N PHE A 160 -9.60 11.09 -25.01
CA PHE A 160 -8.92 10.87 -26.29
C PHE A 160 -8.55 12.16 -27.07
N LYS A 161 -8.07 13.20 -26.40
CA LYS A 161 -7.51 14.41 -27.03
C LYS A 161 -6.04 14.17 -27.42
N ILE A 162 -5.50 14.90 -28.39
CA ILE A 162 -4.10 14.75 -28.86
C ILE A 162 -3.10 14.80 -27.69
N ARG A 163 -3.28 15.72 -26.73
CA ARG A 163 -2.47 15.77 -25.50
C ARG A 163 -2.55 14.49 -24.68
N SER A 164 -3.64 13.76 -24.73
CA SER A 164 -3.79 12.52 -24.01
C SER A 164 -3.06 11.36 -24.68
N LYS A 165 -2.87 11.37 -26.00
CA LYS A 165 -2.07 10.36 -26.73
C LYS A 165 -0.60 10.45 -26.33
N ILE A 166 -0.03 11.67 -26.30
CA ILE A 166 1.35 11.92 -25.86
C ILE A 166 1.52 11.48 -24.39
N ARG A 167 0.57 11.82 -23.55
CA ARG A 167 0.57 11.43 -22.15
C ARG A 167 0.49 9.91 -21.97
N MET A 168 -0.33 9.23 -22.79
CA MET A 168 -0.42 7.76 -22.78
C MET A 168 0.87 7.12 -23.28
N LEU A 169 1.49 7.65 -24.33
CA LEU A 169 2.80 7.20 -24.82
C LEU A 169 3.86 7.33 -23.72
N PHE A 170 3.90 8.48 -23.05
CA PHE A 170 4.80 8.69 -21.91
C PHE A 170 4.56 7.66 -20.78
N PHE A 171 3.27 7.40 -20.43
CA PHE A 171 2.92 6.37 -19.45
C PHE A 171 3.45 5.00 -19.87
N VAL A 172 3.26 4.59 -21.11
CA VAL A 172 3.72 3.29 -21.62
C VAL A 172 5.25 3.20 -21.57
N LEU A 173 5.97 4.23 -22.03
CA LEU A 173 7.44 4.25 -21.99
C LEU A 173 7.98 4.14 -20.58
N VAL A 174 7.43 4.91 -19.63
CA VAL A 174 7.81 4.82 -18.22
C VAL A 174 7.47 3.43 -17.64
N SER A 175 6.33 2.86 -18.04
CA SER A 175 5.92 1.52 -17.58
C SER A 175 6.87 0.43 -18.08
N ILE A 176 7.30 0.49 -19.33
CA ILE A 176 8.29 -0.44 -19.91
C ILE A 176 9.60 -0.36 -19.11
N ALA A 177 10.08 0.85 -18.81
CA ALA A 177 11.29 1.03 -18.01
C ALA A 177 11.13 0.46 -16.59
N TYR A 178 9.99 0.68 -15.94
CA TYR A 178 9.70 0.11 -14.61
C TYR A 178 9.62 -1.41 -14.64
N ILE A 179 9.02 -2.02 -15.68
CA ILE A 179 8.96 -3.47 -15.86
C ILE A 179 10.38 -4.03 -15.97
N ASN A 180 11.21 -3.45 -16.86
CA ASN A 180 12.59 -3.89 -17.03
C ASN A 180 13.38 -3.85 -15.72
N PHE A 181 13.29 -2.75 -14.97
CA PHE A 181 13.98 -2.66 -13.68
C PHE A 181 13.40 -3.61 -12.62
N ALA A 182 12.09 -3.81 -12.58
CA ALA A 182 11.45 -4.75 -11.67
C ALA A 182 11.89 -6.20 -11.96
N GLU A 183 12.04 -6.57 -13.23
CA GLU A 183 12.59 -7.87 -13.64
C GLU A 183 14.03 -8.05 -13.14
N GLN A 184 14.88 -7.03 -13.28
CA GLN A 184 16.26 -7.08 -12.81
C GLN A 184 16.38 -7.19 -11.27
N THR A 185 15.35 -6.80 -10.51
CA THR A 185 15.26 -7.08 -9.08
C THR A 185 14.78 -8.51 -8.76
N ASN A 186 14.50 -9.33 -9.77
CA ASN A 186 13.92 -10.67 -9.62
C ASN A 186 12.58 -10.71 -8.86
N SER A 187 11.83 -9.59 -8.82
CA SER A 187 10.54 -9.49 -8.14
C SER A 187 9.37 -9.74 -9.09
N ARG A 188 9.06 -11.03 -9.32
CA ARG A 188 7.94 -11.46 -10.19
C ARG A 188 6.61 -10.79 -9.82
N ALA A 189 6.34 -10.65 -8.51
CA ALA A 189 5.10 -10.04 -8.05
C ALA A 189 5.01 -8.56 -8.43
N SER A 190 6.09 -7.78 -8.29
CA SER A 190 6.10 -6.36 -8.66
C SER A 190 5.94 -6.17 -10.16
N THR A 191 6.66 -6.96 -10.98
CA THR A 191 6.55 -6.95 -12.44
C THR A 191 5.11 -7.23 -12.88
N THR A 192 4.50 -8.30 -12.35
CA THR A 192 3.12 -8.67 -12.67
C THR A 192 2.13 -7.56 -12.31
N MET A 193 2.29 -6.89 -11.16
CA MET A 193 1.39 -5.80 -10.77
C MET A 193 1.55 -4.58 -11.67
N ILE A 194 2.77 -4.23 -12.10
CA ILE A 194 2.98 -3.14 -13.06
C ILE A 194 2.29 -3.46 -14.40
N LEU A 195 2.44 -4.68 -14.91
CA LEU A 195 1.74 -5.13 -16.12
C LEU A 195 0.22 -5.03 -15.98
N LEU A 196 -0.34 -5.45 -14.84
CA LEU A 196 -1.78 -5.32 -14.56
C LEU A 196 -2.21 -3.85 -14.53
N PHE A 197 -1.42 -2.95 -13.94
CA PHE A 197 -1.70 -1.51 -14.01
C PHE A 197 -1.77 -1.02 -15.46
N VAL A 198 -0.78 -1.37 -16.27
CA VAL A 198 -0.74 -0.97 -17.68
C VAL A 198 -1.99 -1.46 -18.41
N LEU A 199 -2.36 -2.73 -18.23
CA LEU A 199 -3.55 -3.32 -18.85
C LEU A 199 -4.84 -2.60 -18.41
N ILE A 200 -4.99 -2.33 -17.11
CA ILE A 200 -6.19 -1.68 -16.57
C ILE A 200 -6.31 -0.25 -17.11
N VAL A 201 -5.22 0.52 -17.13
CA VAL A 201 -5.21 1.89 -17.64
C VAL A 201 -5.43 1.91 -19.15
N PHE A 202 -4.71 1.07 -19.90
CA PHE A 202 -4.76 1.03 -21.35
C PHE A 202 -6.11 0.55 -21.88
N LEU A 203 -6.63 -0.55 -21.32
CA LEU A 203 -7.91 -1.12 -21.71
C LEU A 203 -9.10 -0.42 -21.03
N ARG A 204 -8.86 0.57 -20.18
CA ARG A 204 -9.89 1.30 -19.41
C ARG A 204 -10.87 0.39 -18.72
N LEU A 205 -10.37 -0.66 -18.11
CA LEU A 205 -11.20 -1.66 -17.47
C LEU A 205 -11.99 -1.05 -16.30
N LYS A 206 -13.31 -1.09 -16.42
CA LYS A 206 -14.24 -0.66 -15.35
C LYS A 206 -14.35 -1.74 -14.27
N ILE A 207 -13.24 -1.99 -13.57
CA ILE A 207 -13.16 -3.02 -12.52
C ILE A 207 -14.14 -2.69 -11.39
N PHE A 208 -14.27 -1.41 -11.04
CA PHE A 208 -15.17 -0.96 -9.97
C PHE A 208 -16.27 -0.06 -10.55
N THR A 209 -17.50 -0.31 -10.10
CA THR A 209 -18.67 0.54 -10.36
C THR A 209 -19.40 0.78 -9.04
N ASP A 210 -20.23 1.81 -8.96
CA ASP A 210 -20.98 2.12 -7.73
C ASP A 210 -21.88 0.97 -7.26
N LYS A 211 -22.34 0.12 -8.19
CA LYS A 211 -23.16 -1.07 -7.88
C LYS A 211 -22.36 -2.21 -7.26
N ASN A 212 -21.12 -2.41 -7.68
CA ASN A 212 -20.34 -3.59 -7.33
C ASN A 212 -19.15 -3.33 -6.39
N ILE A 213 -18.76 -2.08 -6.18
CA ILE A 213 -17.54 -1.71 -5.43
C ILE A 213 -17.46 -2.39 -4.06
N SER A 214 -18.52 -2.35 -3.27
CA SER A 214 -18.50 -2.92 -1.91
C SER A 214 -18.24 -4.43 -1.94
N LYS A 215 -18.94 -5.18 -2.82
CA LYS A 215 -18.78 -6.63 -2.98
C LYS A 215 -17.40 -6.98 -3.51
N ARG A 216 -16.92 -6.28 -4.55
CA ARG A 216 -15.58 -6.55 -5.13
C ARG A 216 -14.46 -6.23 -4.16
N LEU A 217 -14.58 -5.14 -3.41
CA LEU A 217 -13.59 -4.80 -2.39
C LEU A 217 -13.56 -5.84 -1.26
N ALA A 218 -14.71 -6.38 -0.84
CA ALA A 218 -14.73 -7.44 0.15
C ALA A 218 -13.94 -8.68 -0.33
N TRP A 219 -14.02 -9.03 -1.61
CA TRP A 219 -13.21 -10.10 -2.20
C TRP A 219 -11.73 -9.72 -2.28
N VAL A 220 -11.41 -8.55 -2.85
CA VAL A 220 -10.01 -8.10 -3.05
C VAL A 220 -9.26 -8.01 -1.73
N LEU A 221 -9.89 -7.49 -0.68
CA LEU A 221 -9.26 -7.36 0.64
C LEU A 221 -8.93 -8.70 1.30
N ASN A 222 -9.60 -9.77 0.90
CA ASN A 222 -9.34 -11.12 1.40
C ASN A 222 -8.44 -11.96 0.46
N ILE A 223 -8.05 -11.46 -0.72
CA ILE A 223 -7.16 -12.18 -1.65
C ILE A 223 -5.88 -12.66 -0.95
N PRO A 224 -5.16 -11.86 -0.13
CA PRO A 224 -3.94 -12.34 0.52
C PRO A 224 -4.17 -13.57 1.40
N LEU A 225 -5.27 -13.62 2.14
CA LEU A 225 -5.62 -14.78 2.96
C LEU A 225 -6.07 -15.99 2.12
N ILE A 226 -6.96 -15.74 1.16
CA ILE A 226 -7.47 -16.79 0.28
C ILE A 226 -6.33 -17.46 -0.47
N MET A 227 -5.42 -16.68 -1.04
CA MET A 227 -4.26 -17.20 -1.76
C MET A 227 -3.32 -17.98 -0.84
N ALA A 228 -3.07 -17.50 0.39
CA ALA A 228 -2.25 -18.23 1.34
C ALA A 228 -2.84 -19.60 1.67
N VAL A 229 -4.15 -19.67 1.91
CA VAL A 229 -4.84 -20.95 2.18
C VAL A 229 -4.80 -21.86 0.95
N LEU A 230 -5.05 -21.34 -0.25
CA LEU A 230 -5.01 -22.11 -1.49
C LEU A 230 -3.60 -22.68 -1.75
N VAL A 231 -2.54 -21.89 -1.57
CA VAL A 231 -1.16 -22.33 -1.74
C VAL A 231 -0.84 -23.45 -0.76
N VAL A 232 -1.22 -23.32 0.52
CA VAL A 232 -1.04 -24.36 1.53
C VAL A 232 -1.80 -25.64 1.16
N ILE A 233 -3.01 -25.55 0.63
CA ILE A 233 -3.78 -26.72 0.17
C ILE A 233 -3.09 -27.37 -1.02
N VAL A 234 -2.72 -26.58 -2.04
CA VAL A 234 -2.06 -27.08 -3.25
C VAL A 234 -0.71 -27.73 -2.92
N SER A 235 0.03 -27.19 -1.95
CA SER A 235 1.33 -27.75 -1.52
C SER A 235 1.22 -29.15 -0.89
N GLN A 236 0.02 -29.60 -0.52
CA GLN A 236 -0.23 -30.96 -0.01
C GLN A 236 -0.72 -31.92 -1.12
N MET A 237 -0.84 -31.47 -2.35
CA MET A 237 -1.33 -32.26 -3.48
C MET A 237 -0.17 -32.76 -4.35
N PRO A 238 -0.27 -33.97 -4.98
CA PRO A 238 0.79 -34.50 -5.86
C PRO A 238 1.15 -33.57 -7.04
N ILE A 239 0.22 -32.75 -7.50
CA ILE A 239 0.43 -31.74 -8.56
C ILE A 239 1.51 -30.72 -8.19
N TYR A 240 1.77 -30.52 -6.89
CA TYR A 240 2.75 -29.55 -6.42
C TYR A 240 4.17 -29.87 -6.87
N ASP A 241 4.55 -31.16 -6.85
CA ASP A 241 5.88 -31.60 -7.29
C ASP A 241 6.07 -31.34 -8.78
N VAL A 242 5.04 -31.59 -9.58
CA VAL A 242 5.04 -31.31 -11.03
C VAL A 242 5.20 -29.81 -11.30
N LEU A 243 4.45 -28.96 -10.56
CA LEU A 243 4.54 -27.51 -10.67
C LEU A 243 5.92 -26.98 -10.25
N ASN A 244 6.50 -27.54 -9.19
CA ASN A 244 7.86 -27.19 -8.76
C ASN A 244 8.91 -27.60 -9.78
N ALA A 245 8.84 -28.80 -10.32
CA ALA A 245 9.75 -29.27 -11.37
C ALA A 245 9.69 -28.33 -12.59
N TRP A 246 8.48 -28.01 -13.04
CA TRP A 246 8.27 -27.06 -14.14
C TRP A 246 8.86 -25.67 -13.82
N SER A 247 8.61 -25.16 -12.60
CA SER A 247 9.09 -23.83 -12.19
C SER A 247 10.62 -23.78 -12.07
N LEU A 248 11.23 -24.85 -11.57
CA LEU A 248 12.70 -24.97 -11.49
C LEU A 248 13.33 -24.99 -12.89
N CYS A 249 12.75 -25.75 -13.83
CA CYS A 249 13.24 -25.81 -15.20
C CYS A 249 13.15 -24.47 -15.95
N ASN A 250 12.10 -23.66 -15.70
CA ASN A 250 11.85 -22.44 -16.46
C ASN A 250 12.33 -21.16 -15.76
N PHE A 251 12.44 -21.15 -14.42
CA PHE A 251 12.70 -19.94 -13.63
C PHE A 251 13.80 -20.13 -12.57
N GLU A 252 14.41 -21.31 -12.47
CA GLU A 252 15.44 -21.65 -11.47
C GLU A 252 14.99 -21.43 -10.02
N LYS A 253 13.69 -21.45 -9.76
CA LYS A 253 13.07 -21.21 -8.44
C LYS A 253 11.84 -22.08 -8.27
N LEU A 254 11.57 -22.50 -7.03
CA LEU A 254 10.29 -23.12 -6.67
C LEU A 254 9.12 -22.18 -6.97
N ILE A 255 7.94 -22.75 -7.29
CA ILE A 255 6.78 -21.95 -7.71
C ILE A 255 6.37 -20.91 -6.65
N PHE A 256 6.36 -21.29 -5.38
CA PHE A 256 6.04 -20.39 -4.25
C PHE A 256 7.27 -19.95 -3.44
N ASN A 257 8.47 -20.34 -3.86
CA ASN A 257 9.73 -19.98 -3.23
C ASN A 257 9.78 -20.28 -1.71
N GLY A 258 9.23 -21.45 -1.30
CA GLY A 258 9.17 -21.89 0.11
C GLY A 258 8.10 -21.22 0.98
N ARG A 259 7.27 -20.33 0.40
CA ARG A 259 6.20 -19.65 1.16
C ARG A 259 5.09 -20.57 1.63
N ASP A 260 4.86 -21.66 0.96
CA ASP A 260 3.93 -22.73 1.33
C ASP A 260 4.20 -23.27 2.74
N HIS A 261 5.46 -23.61 3.03
CA HIS A 261 5.88 -24.08 4.37
C HIS A 261 5.73 -22.96 5.42
N ILE A 262 6.20 -21.76 5.11
CA ILE A 262 6.11 -20.59 5.99
C ILE A 262 4.66 -20.30 6.34
N TRP A 263 3.75 -20.28 5.35
CA TRP A 263 2.33 -19.98 5.58
C TRP A 263 1.62 -21.11 6.33
N LEU A 264 1.99 -22.37 6.08
CA LEU A 264 1.49 -23.52 6.84
C LEU A 264 1.84 -23.38 8.33
N ASP A 265 3.09 -23.02 8.63
CA ASP A 265 3.54 -22.82 10.01
C ASP A 265 2.82 -21.65 10.68
N GLY A 266 2.59 -20.55 9.95
CA GLY A 266 1.78 -19.42 10.41
C GLY A 266 0.35 -19.83 10.76
N LEU A 267 -0.30 -20.60 9.90
CA LEU A 267 -1.66 -21.11 10.13
C LEU A 267 -1.71 -22.13 11.27
N LYS A 268 -0.71 -22.98 11.43
CA LYS A 268 -0.59 -23.90 12.59
C LYS A 268 -0.41 -23.13 13.89
N GLY A 269 0.40 -22.06 13.88
CA GLY A 269 0.63 -21.20 15.04
C GLY A 269 -0.64 -20.52 15.55
N LEU A 270 -1.61 -20.21 14.67
CA LEU A 270 -2.90 -19.64 15.03
C LEU A 270 -3.73 -20.52 15.98
N LYS A 271 -3.56 -21.83 15.97
CA LYS A 271 -4.32 -22.74 16.87
C LYS A 271 -4.15 -22.39 18.35
N LYS A 272 -3.00 -21.82 18.71
CA LYS A 272 -2.69 -21.49 20.12
C LYS A 272 -3.31 -20.19 20.61
N SER A 273 -3.55 -19.24 19.70
CA SER A 273 -4.09 -17.89 20.03
C SER A 273 -4.94 -17.34 18.89
N PHE A 274 -5.97 -18.09 18.51
CA PHE A 274 -6.79 -17.76 17.34
C PHE A 274 -7.47 -16.38 17.44
N LEU A 275 -7.94 -15.99 18.62
CA LEU A 275 -8.72 -14.76 18.76
C LEU A 275 -7.86 -13.49 18.71
N ILE A 276 -6.76 -13.45 19.45
CA ILE A 276 -5.94 -12.24 19.64
C ILE A 276 -4.53 -12.33 19.08
N GLY A 277 -4.15 -13.49 18.51
CA GLY A 277 -2.79 -13.72 18.02
C GLY A 277 -1.75 -13.87 19.12
N SER A 278 -0.49 -13.98 18.72
CA SER A 278 0.64 -14.12 19.65
C SER A 278 1.25 -12.79 20.08
N GLY A 279 0.85 -11.70 19.48
CA GLY A 279 1.47 -10.38 19.63
C GLY A 279 2.88 -10.27 19.05
N GLN A 280 3.49 -11.38 18.69
CA GLN A 280 4.84 -11.41 18.13
C GLN A 280 4.77 -11.28 16.60
N LEU A 281 5.22 -10.15 16.09
CA LEU A 281 5.47 -9.99 14.67
C LEU A 281 6.86 -10.56 14.37
N GLN A 282 6.89 -11.72 13.76
CA GLN A 282 8.12 -12.21 13.14
C GLN A 282 8.33 -11.42 11.84
N SER A 283 8.97 -10.25 11.98
CA SER A 283 9.19 -9.33 10.86
C SER A 283 9.93 -10.03 9.73
N GLY A 284 9.38 -9.95 8.51
CA GLY A 284 9.98 -10.52 7.31
C GLY A 284 9.77 -12.02 7.11
N TYR A 285 9.24 -12.76 8.09
CA TYR A 285 9.11 -14.21 7.99
C TYR A 285 7.93 -14.65 7.11
N TRP A 286 6.73 -14.06 7.33
CA TRP A 286 5.52 -14.58 6.69
C TRP A 286 5.35 -14.25 5.21
N HIS A 287 5.97 -13.17 4.71
CA HIS A 287 5.81 -12.70 3.33
C HIS A 287 4.36 -12.67 2.82
N ASN A 288 3.40 -12.36 3.73
CA ASN A 288 1.98 -12.22 3.44
C ASN A 288 1.33 -11.35 4.51
N CYS A 289 0.71 -10.24 4.10
CA CYS A 289 0.14 -9.27 5.04
C CYS A 289 -1.03 -9.83 5.87
N ALA A 290 -1.83 -10.74 5.32
CA ALA A 290 -2.96 -11.35 6.01
C ALA A 290 -2.49 -12.34 7.08
N ILE A 291 -1.52 -13.22 6.74
CA ILE A 291 -0.91 -14.14 7.70
C ILE A 291 -0.22 -13.38 8.82
N SER A 292 0.54 -12.32 8.48
CA SER A 292 1.17 -11.44 9.48
C SER A 292 0.15 -10.83 10.44
N CYS A 293 -0.97 -10.32 9.91
CA CYS A 293 -2.03 -9.75 10.73
C CYS A 293 -2.67 -10.78 11.65
N LEU A 294 -2.99 -11.96 11.10
CA LEU A 294 -3.61 -13.05 11.85
C LEU A 294 -2.69 -13.59 12.96
N THR A 295 -1.43 -13.85 12.64
CA THR A 295 -0.49 -14.40 13.64
C THR A 295 -0.19 -13.42 14.74
N THR A 296 -0.15 -12.12 14.43
CA THR A 296 0.16 -11.05 15.40
C THR A 296 -1.07 -10.66 16.24
N TYR A 297 -2.21 -10.42 15.59
CA TYR A 297 -3.41 -9.83 16.21
C TYR A 297 -4.65 -10.71 16.18
N GLY A 298 -4.53 -11.95 15.74
CA GLY A 298 -5.61 -12.92 15.63
C GLY A 298 -6.71 -12.52 14.67
N ILE A 299 -7.82 -13.28 14.71
CA ILE A 299 -8.96 -13.04 13.85
C ILE A 299 -9.66 -11.70 14.15
N ILE A 300 -9.62 -11.24 15.41
CA ILE A 300 -10.19 -9.94 15.81
C ILE A 300 -9.43 -8.82 15.10
N GLY A 301 -8.10 -8.81 15.20
CA GLY A 301 -7.28 -7.80 14.52
C GLY A 301 -7.44 -7.83 13.01
N TYR A 302 -7.47 -9.01 12.41
CA TYR A 302 -7.68 -9.17 10.97
C TYR A 302 -9.03 -8.59 10.50
N ILE A 303 -10.12 -8.94 11.18
CA ILE A 303 -11.46 -8.41 10.86
C ILE A 303 -11.49 -6.88 10.99
N VAL A 304 -10.90 -6.33 12.03
CA VAL A 304 -10.85 -4.89 12.25
C VAL A 304 -10.05 -4.20 11.15
N TRP A 305 -8.89 -4.76 10.76
CA TRP A 305 -8.05 -4.25 9.68
C TRP A 305 -8.77 -4.26 8.33
N VAL A 306 -9.37 -5.41 7.96
CA VAL A 306 -10.14 -5.54 6.70
C VAL A 306 -11.33 -4.59 6.69
N LYS A 307 -12.10 -4.49 7.79
CA LYS A 307 -13.24 -3.55 7.88
C LYS A 307 -12.80 -2.09 7.80
N PHE A 308 -11.67 -1.73 8.40
CA PHE A 308 -11.11 -0.39 8.31
C PHE A 308 -10.76 -0.02 6.85
N LEU A 309 -10.02 -0.87 6.15
CA LEU A 309 -9.69 -0.67 4.74
C LEU A 309 -10.93 -0.64 3.85
N HIS A 310 -11.85 -1.57 4.05
CA HIS A 310 -13.11 -1.64 3.31
C HIS A 310 -13.91 -0.34 3.47
N LYS A 311 -14.04 0.18 4.69
CA LYS A 311 -14.77 1.43 4.96
C LYS A 311 -14.17 2.61 4.23
N ILE A 312 -12.84 2.72 4.20
CA ILE A 312 -12.14 3.78 3.48
C ILE A 312 -12.39 3.66 1.98
N LEU A 313 -12.18 2.48 1.40
CA LEU A 313 -12.28 2.27 -0.04
C LEU A 313 -13.72 2.40 -0.55
N VAL A 314 -14.72 1.91 0.20
CA VAL A 314 -16.14 2.03 -0.15
C VAL A 314 -16.60 3.51 -0.11
N SER A 315 -15.91 4.40 0.59
CA SER A 315 -16.22 5.83 0.55
C SER A 315 -16.07 6.44 -0.86
N ALA A 316 -15.39 5.75 -1.78
CA ALA A 316 -15.29 6.09 -3.20
C ALA A 316 -16.62 5.89 -3.96
N LYS A 317 -17.59 5.14 -3.40
CA LYS A 317 -18.92 4.97 -4.00
C LYS A 317 -19.58 6.33 -4.23
N GLY A 318 -20.14 6.52 -5.41
CA GLY A 318 -20.69 7.81 -5.87
C GLY A 318 -19.66 8.73 -6.51
N PHE A 319 -18.35 8.48 -6.35
CA PHE A 319 -17.26 9.30 -6.90
C PHE A 319 -16.36 8.57 -7.90
N LEU A 320 -16.69 7.34 -8.29
CA LEU A 320 -15.88 6.53 -9.22
C LEU A 320 -15.83 7.08 -10.66
N LYS A 321 -16.68 8.04 -10.99
CA LYS A 321 -16.58 8.81 -12.24
C LYS A 321 -15.36 9.72 -12.27
N ASP A 322 -14.87 10.16 -11.12
CA ASP A 322 -13.59 10.88 -11.03
C ASP A 322 -12.44 9.87 -11.17
N SER A 323 -11.64 10.07 -12.21
CA SER A 323 -10.56 9.18 -12.58
C SER A 323 -9.49 9.05 -11.50
N TYR A 324 -9.23 10.10 -10.72
CA TYR A 324 -8.26 10.05 -9.61
C TYR A 324 -8.80 9.26 -8.42
N VAL A 325 -10.11 9.30 -8.18
CA VAL A 325 -10.76 8.45 -7.18
C VAL A 325 -10.69 6.98 -7.61
N LEU A 326 -11.06 6.67 -8.85
CA LEU A 326 -10.94 5.32 -9.39
C LEU A 326 -9.49 4.83 -9.38
N GLY A 327 -8.57 5.66 -9.85
CA GLY A 327 -7.13 5.35 -9.86
C GLY A 327 -6.58 5.05 -8.48
N GLY A 328 -6.98 5.82 -7.46
CA GLY A 328 -6.58 5.58 -6.07
C GLY A 328 -7.09 4.25 -5.51
N VAL A 329 -8.35 3.87 -5.81
CA VAL A 329 -8.91 2.56 -5.43
C VAL A 329 -8.15 1.43 -6.11
N VAL A 330 -7.92 1.51 -7.42
CA VAL A 330 -7.22 0.48 -8.20
C VAL A 330 -5.76 0.36 -7.70
N ALA A 331 -5.07 1.48 -7.51
CA ALA A 331 -3.70 1.51 -7.02
C ALA A 331 -3.56 0.78 -5.69
N PHE A 332 -4.42 1.08 -4.73
CA PHE A 332 -4.38 0.41 -3.44
C PHE A 332 -4.70 -1.09 -3.55
N CYS A 333 -5.69 -1.47 -4.35
CA CYS A 333 -6.07 -2.87 -4.55
C CYS A 333 -4.92 -3.70 -5.16
N LEU A 334 -4.22 -3.18 -6.16
CA LEU A 334 -3.09 -3.88 -6.79
C LEU A 334 -1.89 -4.00 -5.84
N ILE A 335 -1.61 -2.94 -5.06
CA ILE A 335 -0.63 -3.02 -3.98
C ILE A 335 -1.01 -4.13 -3.00
N LEU A 336 -2.25 -4.19 -2.56
CA LEU A 336 -2.71 -5.22 -1.63
C LEU A 336 -2.57 -6.64 -2.20
N ILE A 337 -2.87 -6.83 -3.48
CA ILE A 337 -2.67 -8.13 -4.15
C ILE A 337 -1.19 -8.51 -4.16
N GLN A 338 -0.28 -7.58 -4.43
CA GLN A 338 1.17 -7.82 -4.34
C GLN A 338 1.58 -8.22 -2.92
N GLN A 339 0.92 -7.69 -1.90
CA GLN A 339 1.17 -8.02 -0.49
C GLN A 339 0.72 -9.43 -0.08
N THR A 340 0.18 -10.20 -1.01
CA THR A 340 0.03 -11.66 -0.88
C THR A 340 1.40 -12.34 -0.77
N PHE A 341 2.40 -11.80 -1.46
CA PHE A 341 3.73 -12.39 -1.57
C PHE A 341 4.82 -11.55 -0.91
N GLU A 342 4.49 -10.39 -0.34
CA GLU A 342 5.44 -9.48 0.28
C GLU A 342 4.86 -8.85 1.56
N LEU A 343 5.73 -8.18 2.33
CA LEU A 343 5.36 -7.46 3.56
C LEU A 343 5.68 -5.99 3.45
N GLY A 344 4.66 -5.18 3.32
CA GLY A 344 4.79 -3.72 3.30
C GLY A 344 3.59 -3.02 3.92
N LEU A 345 2.38 -3.61 3.79
CA LEU A 345 1.17 -3.05 4.40
C LEU A 345 1.04 -3.43 5.87
N PHE A 346 1.33 -4.68 6.20
CA PHE A 346 1.23 -5.18 7.55
C PHE A 346 2.56 -5.80 7.99
N ALA A 347 3.40 -4.98 8.59
CA ALA A 347 4.75 -5.32 9.03
C ALA A 347 5.13 -4.51 10.27
N ALA A 348 6.26 -4.81 10.89
CA ALA A 348 6.80 -4.03 12.02
C ALA A 348 7.03 -2.55 11.67
N ASN A 349 7.32 -2.27 10.41
CA ASN A 349 7.46 -0.92 9.89
C ASN A 349 6.65 -0.85 8.58
N PRO A 350 5.33 -0.62 8.65
CA PRO A 350 4.49 -0.60 7.46
C PRO A 350 4.96 0.51 6.50
N ASN A 351 4.95 0.20 5.21
CA ASN A 351 5.26 1.20 4.21
C ASN A 351 4.14 2.24 4.15
N MET A 352 4.50 3.50 4.27
CA MET A 352 3.53 4.60 4.39
C MET A 352 2.94 5.06 3.05
N ILE A 353 3.52 4.67 1.92
CA ILE A 353 3.03 5.10 0.58
C ILE A 353 1.60 4.60 0.30
N PRO A 354 1.25 3.32 0.52
CA PRO A 354 -0.12 2.86 0.32
C PRO A 354 -1.15 3.58 1.19
N TYR A 355 -0.78 3.91 2.41
CA TYR A 355 -1.66 4.64 3.32
C TYR A 355 -1.81 6.12 2.95
N LEU A 356 -0.78 6.73 2.35
CA LEU A 356 -0.90 8.04 1.73
C LEU A 356 -1.88 7.99 0.54
N ILE A 357 -1.86 6.93 -0.28
CA ILE A 357 -2.84 6.75 -1.38
C ILE A 357 -4.27 6.78 -0.81
N LEU A 358 -4.54 6.06 0.28
CA LEU A 358 -5.86 6.11 0.94
C LEU A 358 -6.22 7.50 1.45
N GLY A 359 -5.27 8.20 2.03
CA GLY A 359 -5.47 9.57 2.48
C GLY A 359 -5.75 10.55 1.33
N VAL A 360 -5.03 10.41 0.21
CA VAL A 360 -5.24 11.20 -1.01
C VAL A 360 -6.61 10.92 -1.63
N LEU A 361 -7.00 9.66 -1.70
CA LEU A 361 -8.33 9.23 -2.13
C LEU A 361 -9.43 9.96 -1.34
N LEU A 362 -9.36 9.92 -0.01
CA LEU A 362 -10.33 10.59 0.87
C LEU A 362 -10.29 12.11 0.71
N GLY A 363 -9.11 12.69 0.59
CA GLY A 363 -8.92 14.12 0.36
C GLY A 363 -9.51 14.60 -0.98
N ARG A 364 -9.41 13.76 -2.03
CA ARG A 364 -10.03 14.01 -3.33
C ARG A 364 -11.55 13.93 -3.26
N ILE A 365 -12.10 12.91 -2.63
CA ILE A 365 -13.56 12.78 -2.39
C ILE A 365 -14.09 14.00 -1.62
N ARG A 366 -13.35 14.45 -0.61
CA ARG A 366 -13.72 15.65 0.15
C ARG A 366 -13.72 16.93 -0.71
N TYR A 367 -12.77 17.03 -1.64
CA TYR A 367 -12.74 18.16 -2.58
C TYR A 367 -13.96 18.14 -3.50
N LEU A 368 -14.33 16.98 -4.05
CA LEU A 368 -15.51 16.82 -4.92
C LEU A 368 -16.81 17.19 -4.20
N LYS A 369 -17.01 16.68 -2.97
CA LYS A 369 -18.17 17.06 -2.13
C LYS A 369 -18.24 18.54 -1.81
N TYR A 370 -17.11 19.21 -1.80
CA TYR A 370 -17.10 20.68 -1.60
C TYR A 370 -17.48 21.43 -2.87
N GLU A 371 -17.01 20.96 -4.03
CA GLU A 371 -17.39 21.55 -5.32
C GLU A 371 -18.91 21.40 -5.58
N GLU A 372 -19.46 20.18 -5.37
CA GLU A 372 -20.91 19.97 -5.50
C GLU A 372 -21.74 21.00 -4.70
N LYS A 373 -21.36 21.27 -3.45
CA LYS A 373 -22.08 22.23 -2.58
C LYS A 373 -21.89 23.70 -2.94
N VAL A 374 -20.93 24.04 -3.78
CA VAL A 374 -20.71 25.42 -4.22
C VAL A 374 -21.55 25.72 -5.46
N TYR A 375 -21.98 24.72 -6.19
CA TYR A 375 -22.78 24.83 -7.41
C TYR A 375 -24.27 24.52 -7.20
N GLU A 376 -24.67 23.99 -6.03
CA GLU A 376 -26.04 23.99 -5.51
C GLU A 376 -26.37 25.31 -4.81
#